data_b9ceebe19bfcda534008d085d23fe25b
#
_entry.id   b9ceebe19bfcda534008d085d23fe25b
#
_cell.length_a   1.000
_cell.length_b   1.000
_cell.length_c   1.000
_cell.angle_alpha   90.00
_cell.angle_beta   90.00
_cell.angle_gamma   90.00
#
_symmetry.space_group_name_H-M   'P 1'
#
loop_
_entity.id
_entity.type
_entity.pdbx_description
1 polymer ?
#
loop_
_entity_poly.entity_id
_entity_poly.type
_entity_poly.pdbx_seq_one_letter_code
_entity_poly.pdbx_strand_id
1 'polypeptide(L)'
;NETEVVLHAIIRDHDREKFEARKTFVENAVRYLNGVWGEGSFRLELKDSYYNMKEKLLPHMELIDNACAAMRAVGVEPEIVPIRGGTDGARLSWERDIPCPNLCTGGANFHGVHEFVPVASMEKMVQVLVELVRC
;
A
#
# COMPACT_ATOMS: atom_id res chain seq x y z
N ASN A 1 12.88 7.35 -28.38
CA ASN A 1 13.30 8.22 -29.47
C ASN A 1 14.43 9.10 -28.93
N GLU A 2 15.34 9.56 -29.76
CA GLU A 2 16.50 10.37 -29.35
C GLU A 2 16.14 11.80 -28.91
N THR A 3 14.94 12.25 -29.24
CA THR A 3 14.46 13.61 -28.94
C THR A 3 13.52 13.71 -27.76
N GLU A 4 13.04 12.59 -27.25
CA GLU A 4 12.09 12.56 -26.12
C GLU A 4 12.34 11.34 -25.24
N VAL A 5 12.35 11.55 -23.92
CA VAL A 5 12.45 10.51 -22.90
C VAL A 5 11.25 10.63 -21.97
N VAL A 6 10.58 9.51 -21.73
CA VAL A 6 9.48 9.44 -20.77
C VAL A 6 9.93 8.67 -19.53
N LEU A 7 9.84 9.30 -18.38
CA LEU A 7 10.12 8.68 -17.08
C LEU A 7 8.78 8.40 -16.35
N HIS A 8 8.51 7.12 -16.10
CA HIS A 8 7.40 6.72 -15.26
C HIS A 8 7.89 6.50 -13.83
N ALA A 9 7.33 7.24 -12.89
CA ALA A 9 7.65 7.13 -11.48
C ALA A 9 6.37 6.93 -10.65
N ILE A 10 6.50 6.25 -9.52
CA ILE A 10 5.40 6.04 -8.59
C ILE A 10 5.79 6.67 -7.26
N ILE A 11 4.97 7.62 -6.80
CA ILE A 11 5.10 8.21 -5.47
C ILE A 11 4.20 7.42 -4.52
N ARG A 12 4.78 6.97 -3.39
CA ARG A 12 4.06 6.21 -2.37
C ARG A 12 4.44 6.69 -0.97
N ASP A 13 3.45 6.86 -0.13
CA ASP A 13 3.60 7.02 1.31
C ASP A 13 2.32 6.52 2.00
N HIS A 14 2.44 6.02 3.24
CA HIS A 14 1.30 5.65 4.07
C HIS A 14 0.77 6.84 4.90
N ASP A 15 1.50 7.93 4.91
CA ASP A 15 1.13 9.19 5.53
C ASP A 15 0.75 10.19 4.44
N ARG A 16 -0.45 10.78 4.55
CA ARG A 16 -0.98 11.66 3.51
C ARG A 16 -0.20 12.96 3.38
N GLU A 17 0.20 13.56 4.49
CA GLU A 17 0.94 14.83 4.47
C GLU A 17 2.31 14.61 3.79
N LYS A 18 3.00 13.52 4.13
CA LYS A 18 4.26 13.15 3.48
C LYS A 18 4.08 12.82 2.00
N PHE A 19 2.97 12.18 1.64
CA PHE A 19 2.64 11.90 0.25
C PHE A 19 2.48 13.19 -0.57
N GLU A 20 1.70 14.15 -0.08
CA GLU A 20 1.50 15.45 -0.74
C GLU A 20 2.82 16.26 -0.79
N ALA A 21 3.61 16.23 0.28
CA ALA A 21 4.93 16.86 0.28
C ALA A 21 5.88 16.29 -0.78
N ARG A 22 5.82 14.97 -1.03
CA ARG A 22 6.61 14.33 -2.10
C ARG A 22 6.14 14.77 -3.48
N LYS A 23 4.85 14.94 -3.71
CA LYS A 23 4.30 15.47 -4.97
C LYS A 23 4.80 16.89 -5.21
N THR A 24 4.67 17.75 -4.20
CA THR A 24 5.17 19.13 -4.25
C THR A 24 6.68 19.19 -4.50
N PHE A 25 7.45 18.27 -3.92
CA PHE A 25 8.88 18.18 -4.19
C PHE A 25 9.16 17.90 -5.68
N VAL A 26 8.44 16.97 -6.29
CA VAL A 26 8.60 16.64 -7.73
C VAL A 26 8.18 17.83 -8.61
N GLU A 27 7.08 18.51 -8.29
CA GLU A 27 6.64 19.73 -8.99
C GLU A 27 7.70 20.84 -8.94
N ASN A 28 8.29 21.06 -7.77
CA ASN A 28 9.37 22.04 -7.59
C ASN A 28 10.63 21.67 -8.37
N ALA A 29 10.98 20.38 -8.39
CA ALA A 29 12.13 19.88 -9.16
C ALA A 29 11.93 20.13 -10.66
N VAL A 30 10.75 19.86 -11.20
CA VAL A 30 10.43 20.12 -12.62
C VAL A 30 10.45 21.61 -12.92
N ARG A 31 9.91 22.44 -12.03
CA ARG A 31 9.95 23.90 -12.19
C ARG A 31 11.39 24.41 -12.21
N TYR A 32 12.23 23.95 -11.32
CA TYR A 32 13.65 24.29 -11.28
C TYR A 32 14.36 23.87 -12.58
N LEU A 33 14.14 22.65 -13.05
CA LEU A 33 14.75 22.14 -14.29
C LEU A 33 14.32 22.94 -15.51
N ASN A 34 13.06 23.34 -15.61
CA ASN A 34 12.59 24.25 -16.67
C ASN A 34 13.24 25.63 -16.60
N GLY A 35 13.52 26.14 -15.40
CA GLY A 35 14.27 27.38 -15.22
C GLY A 35 15.71 27.28 -15.71
N VAL A 36 16.34 26.11 -15.60
CA VAL A 36 17.73 25.88 -16.04
C VAL A 36 17.82 25.61 -17.55
N TRP A 37 16.91 24.78 -18.08
CA TRP A 37 16.99 24.23 -19.44
C TRP A 37 16.03 24.87 -20.44
N GLY A 38 15.21 25.79 -19.99
CA GLY A 38 14.19 26.47 -20.79
C GLY A 38 12.79 25.91 -20.55
N GLU A 39 11.79 26.79 -20.64
CA GLU A 39 10.39 26.45 -20.41
C GLU A 39 9.91 25.38 -21.36
N GLY A 40 9.23 24.38 -20.83
CA GLY A 40 8.69 23.24 -21.59
C GLY A 40 9.70 22.12 -21.90
N SER A 41 10.98 22.24 -21.45
CA SER A 41 11.96 21.14 -21.55
C SER A 41 11.55 19.90 -20.73
N PHE A 42 10.84 20.13 -19.64
CA PHE A 42 10.30 19.08 -18.78
C PHE A 42 8.79 19.25 -18.62
N ARG A 43 8.06 18.19 -18.89
CA ARG A 43 6.61 18.13 -18.61
C ARG A 43 6.39 17.15 -17.48
N LEU A 44 5.47 17.50 -16.57
CA LEU A 44 5.05 16.64 -15.48
C LEU A 44 3.56 16.35 -15.60
N GLU A 45 3.20 15.10 -15.55
CA GLU A 45 1.83 14.65 -15.38
C GLU A 45 1.74 13.90 -14.06
N LEU A 46 0.96 14.41 -13.11
CA LEU A 46 0.66 13.76 -11.85
C LEU A 46 -0.75 13.22 -11.88
N LYS A 47 -0.91 11.94 -11.56
CA LYS A 47 -2.21 11.28 -11.49
C LYS A 47 -2.31 10.48 -10.20
N ASP A 48 -3.24 10.88 -9.35
CA ASP A 48 -3.60 10.10 -8.17
C ASP A 48 -4.47 8.91 -8.59
N SER A 49 -4.13 7.71 -8.12
CA SER A 49 -4.93 6.51 -8.36
C SER A 49 -5.78 6.16 -7.15
N TYR A 50 -5.17 6.04 -5.99
CA TYR A 50 -5.83 5.82 -4.70
C TYR A 50 -4.85 6.17 -3.57
N TYR A 51 -5.39 6.44 -2.39
CA TYR A 51 -4.60 6.71 -1.20
C TYR A 51 -4.42 5.45 -0.34
N ASN A 52 -3.57 5.54 0.69
CA ASN A 52 -3.44 4.45 1.66
C ASN A 52 -4.78 4.24 2.39
N MET A 53 -5.10 3.00 2.68
CA MET A 53 -6.35 2.61 3.33
C MET A 53 -6.49 3.08 4.78
N LYS A 54 -5.41 3.54 5.42
CA LYS A 54 -5.38 3.94 6.83
C LYS A 54 -6.54 4.84 7.23
N GLU A 55 -6.80 5.91 6.45
CA GLU A 55 -7.87 6.87 6.75
C GLU A 55 -9.25 6.22 6.72
N LYS A 56 -9.45 5.22 5.87
CA LYS A 56 -10.68 4.45 5.76
C LYS A 56 -10.83 3.38 6.85
N LEU A 57 -9.71 2.92 7.42
CA LEU A 57 -9.69 1.92 8.48
C LEU A 57 -9.81 2.54 9.87
N LEU A 58 -9.33 3.77 10.09
CA LEU A 58 -9.38 4.41 11.41
C LEU A 58 -10.78 4.41 12.08
N PRO A 59 -11.90 4.63 11.35
CA PRO A 59 -13.23 4.54 11.93
C PRO A 59 -13.69 3.10 12.21
N HIS A 60 -12.94 2.09 11.75
CA HIS A 60 -13.30 0.66 11.75
C HIS A 60 -12.17 -0.20 12.34
N MET A 61 -11.57 0.26 13.44
CA MET A 61 -10.46 -0.46 14.08
C MET A 61 -10.88 -1.82 14.63
N GLU A 62 -12.17 -2.05 14.87
CA GLU A 62 -12.72 -3.35 15.25
C GLU A 62 -12.36 -4.47 14.25
N LEU A 63 -12.19 -4.16 12.96
CA LEU A 63 -11.75 -5.14 11.97
C LEU A 63 -10.31 -5.61 12.22
N ILE A 64 -9.45 -4.69 12.64
CA ILE A 64 -8.06 -5.00 13.02
C ILE A 64 -8.03 -5.79 14.34
N ASP A 65 -8.83 -5.37 15.32
CA ASP A 65 -8.90 -6.02 16.63
C ASP A 65 -9.41 -7.45 16.52
N ASN A 66 -10.44 -7.71 15.70
CA ASN A 66 -10.95 -9.04 15.40
C ASN A 66 -9.89 -9.91 14.72
N ALA A 67 -9.16 -9.36 13.73
CA ALA A 67 -8.08 -10.09 13.08
C ALA A 67 -6.95 -10.45 14.07
N CYS A 68 -6.57 -9.54 14.94
CA CYS A 68 -5.58 -9.78 15.99
C CYS A 68 -6.06 -10.84 16.99
N ALA A 69 -7.34 -10.81 17.38
CA ALA A 69 -7.93 -11.80 18.28
C ALA A 69 -7.92 -13.21 17.63
N ALA A 70 -8.33 -13.31 16.37
CA ALA A 70 -8.31 -14.57 15.62
C ALA A 70 -6.90 -15.15 15.49
N MET A 71 -5.88 -14.29 15.22
CA MET A 71 -4.48 -14.71 15.17
C MET A 71 -4.01 -15.27 16.52
N ARG A 72 -4.27 -14.58 17.63
CA ARG A 72 -3.90 -15.03 18.98
C ARG A 72 -4.59 -16.33 19.36
N ALA A 73 -5.86 -16.50 18.98
CA ALA A 73 -6.62 -17.72 19.27
C ALA A 73 -5.97 -18.98 18.67
N VAL A 74 -5.23 -18.85 17.56
CA VAL A 74 -4.51 -19.95 16.92
C VAL A 74 -3.01 -19.95 17.22
N GLY A 75 -2.57 -19.15 18.20
CA GLY A 75 -1.17 -19.11 18.64
C GLY A 75 -0.24 -18.31 17.70
N VAL A 76 -0.76 -17.34 16.97
CA VAL A 76 0.01 -16.39 16.17
C VAL A 76 -0.02 -15.03 16.87
N GLU A 77 1.14 -14.46 17.18
CA GLU A 77 1.20 -13.09 17.70
C GLU A 77 1.14 -12.09 16.55
N PRO A 78 0.11 -11.25 16.50
CA PRO A 78 -0.05 -10.28 15.42
C PRO A 78 0.88 -9.08 15.60
N GLU A 79 1.42 -8.59 14.47
CA GLU A 79 2.12 -7.33 14.38
C GLU A 79 1.38 -6.42 13.40
N ILE A 80 0.98 -5.23 13.87
CA ILE A 80 0.31 -4.23 13.03
C ILE A 80 1.37 -3.32 12.43
N VAL A 81 1.55 -3.40 11.14
CA VAL A 81 2.54 -2.59 10.41
C VAL A 81 1.89 -1.79 9.29
N PRO A 82 2.37 -0.56 9.02
CA PRO A 82 1.90 0.19 7.88
C PRO A 82 2.40 -0.44 6.58
N ILE A 83 1.52 -0.59 5.59
CA ILE A 83 1.90 -1.04 4.26
C ILE A 83 2.12 0.14 3.33
N ARG A 84 3.28 0.18 2.68
CA ARG A 84 3.64 1.23 1.72
C ARG A 84 3.11 0.94 0.32
N GLY A 85 3.03 -0.33 -0.05
CA GLY A 85 2.58 -0.77 -1.36
C GLY A 85 1.09 -0.53 -1.60
N GLY A 86 0.69 -0.54 -2.87
CA GLY A 86 -0.71 -0.63 -3.25
C GLY A 86 -1.23 -2.06 -3.04
N THR A 87 -2.47 -2.16 -2.62
CA THR A 87 -3.17 -3.43 -2.46
C THR A 87 -4.58 -3.32 -2.99
N ASP A 88 -5.19 -4.44 -3.32
CA ASP A 88 -6.60 -4.47 -3.74
C ASP A 88 -7.51 -3.97 -2.61
N GLY A 89 -7.16 -4.25 -1.35
CA GLY A 89 -7.87 -3.73 -0.19
C GLY A 89 -7.87 -2.20 -0.12
N ALA A 90 -6.76 -1.54 -0.48
CA ALA A 90 -6.71 -0.09 -0.56
C ALA A 90 -7.64 0.46 -1.65
N ARG A 91 -7.71 -0.20 -2.80
CA ARG A 91 -8.63 0.17 -3.88
C ARG A 91 -10.08 -0.02 -3.48
N LEU A 92 -10.43 -1.15 -2.88
CA LEU A 92 -11.77 -1.40 -2.35
C LEU A 92 -12.18 -0.34 -1.32
N SER A 93 -11.26 0.04 -0.44
CA SER A 93 -11.51 1.05 0.58
C SER A 93 -11.79 2.43 -0.02
N TRP A 94 -11.10 2.83 -1.08
CA TRP A 94 -11.27 4.15 -1.69
C TRP A 94 -12.32 4.19 -2.80
N GLU A 95 -12.40 3.15 -3.64
CA GLU A 95 -13.32 3.13 -4.78
C GLU A 95 -14.73 2.69 -4.39
N ARG A 96 -14.87 1.88 -3.33
CA ARG A 96 -16.13 1.27 -2.92
C ARG A 96 -16.56 1.60 -1.49
N ASP A 97 -15.75 2.36 -0.78
CA ASP A 97 -15.98 2.70 0.64
C ASP A 97 -16.14 1.45 1.55
N ILE A 98 -15.40 0.38 1.22
CA ILE A 98 -15.38 -0.86 1.99
C ILE A 98 -14.09 -0.88 2.80
N PRO A 99 -14.12 -0.69 4.12
CA PRO A 99 -12.93 -0.82 4.97
C PRO A 99 -12.33 -2.22 4.82
N CYS A 100 -11.12 -2.29 4.25
CA CYS A 100 -10.51 -3.57 3.88
C CYS A 100 -9.06 -3.63 4.38
N PRO A 101 -8.81 -4.09 5.61
CA PRO A 101 -7.46 -4.34 6.10
C PRO A 101 -6.83 -5.54 5.39
N ASN A 102 -5.50 -5.57 5.36
CA ASN A 102 -4.77 -6.70 4.81
C ASN A 102 -4.36 -7.67 5.91
N LEU A 103 -4.47 -8.97 5.63
CA LEU A 103 -3.85 -10.03 6.41
C LEU A 103 -2.56 -10.50 5.75
N CYS A 104 -1.60 -10.97 6.54
CA CYS A 104 -0.40 -11.59 6.01
C CYS A 104 -0.73 -12.96 5.40
N THR A 105 0.07 -13.40 4.44
CA THR A 105 -0.01 -14.77 3.87
C THR A 105 0.98 -15.72 4.50
N GLY A 106 1.93 -15.21 5.29
CA GLY A 106 3.07 -15.97 5.82
C GLY A 106 4.11 -16.32 4.75
N GLY A 107 4.06 -15.67 3.59
CA GLY A 107 5.03 -15.83 2.51
C GLY A 107 6.27 -14.96 2.68
N ALA A 108 7.24 -15.17 1.80
CA ALA A 108 8.47 -14.40 1.74
C ALA A 108 8.95 -14.19 0.29
N ASN A 109 9.89 -13.25 0.11
CA ASN A 109 10.50 -12.88 -1.17
C ASN A 109 9.49 -12.42 -2.23
N PHE A 110 8.44 -11.73 -1.80
CA PHE A 110 7.38 -11.24 -2.68
C PHE A 110 7.92 -10.47 -3.89
N HIS A 111 7.32 -10.72 -5.04
CA HIS A 111 7.71 -10.18 -6.35
C HIS A 111 9.09 -10.65 -6.85
N GLY A 112 9.73 -11.58 -6.16
CA GLY A 112 11.00 -12.17 -6.57
C GLY A 112 10.83 -13.53 -7.25
N VAL A 113 11.86 -13.97 -7.98
CA VAL A 113 11.88 -15.32 -8.61
C VAL A 113 11.93 -16.47 -7.59
N HIS A 114 12.21 -16.15 -6.33
CA HIS A 114 12.23 -17.08 -5.20
C HIS A 114 11.09 -16.82 -4.21
N GLU A 115 9.98 -16.24 -4.69
CA GLU A 115 8.78 -16.07 -3.88
C GLU A 115 8.20 -17.44 -3.47
N PHE A 116 7.85 -17.56 -2.20
CA PHE A 116 7.26 -18.78 -1.67
C PHE A 116 6.36 -18.54 -0.46
N VAL A 117 5.46 -19.48 -0.22
CA VAL A 117 4.68 -19.57 1.02
C VAL A 117 4.90 -20.97 1.60
N PRO A 118 5.40 -21.11 2.85
CA PRO A 118 5.49 -22.40 3.51
C PRO A 118 4.10 -23.02 3.71
N VAL A 119 3.98 -24.34 3.53
CA VAL A 119 2.71 -25.07 3.73
C VAL A 119 2.17 -24.85 5.14
N ALA A 120 3.02 -24.91 6.17
CA ALA A 120 2.63 -24.65 7.56
C ALA A 120 2.05 -23.25 7.77
N SER A 121 2.55 -22.23 7.05
CA SER A 121 1.97 -20.87 7.07
C SER A 121 0.60 -20.83 6.42
N MET A 122 0.40 -21.54 5.30
CA MET A 122 -0.89 -21.64 4.64
C MET A 122 -1.94 -22.30 5.57
N GLU A 123 -1.59 -23.42 6.18
CA GLU A 123 -2.46 -24.12 7.15
C GLU A 123 -2.80 -23.23 8.34
N LYS A 124 -1.81 -22.50 8.85
CA LYS A 124 -2.01 -21.55 9.95
C LYS A 124 -2.96 -20.40 9.55
N MET A 125 -2.82 -19.85 8.36
CA MET A 125 -3.71 -18.80 7.88
C MET A 125 -5.14 -19.29 7.66
N VAL A 126 -5.34 -20.53 7.24
CA VAL A 126 -6.69 -21.15 7.19
C VAL A 126 -7.31 -21.16 8.58
N GLN A 127 -6.56 -21.54 9.63
CA GLN A 127 -7.04 -21.52 11.01
C GLN A 127 -7.44 -20.08 11.44
N VAL A 128 -6.61 -19.08 11.13
CA VAL A 128 -6.92 -17.66 11.40
C VAL A 128 -8.23 -17.25 10.73
N LEU A 129 -8.41 -17.57 9.45
CA LEU A 129 -9.62 -17.20 8.71
C LEU A 129 -10.87 -17.89 9.28
N VAL A 130 -10.76 -19.16 9.70
CA VAL A 130 -11.86 -19.87 10.36
C VAL A 130 -12.25 -19.20 11.67
N GLU A 131 -11.28 -18.80 12.49
CA GLU A 131 -11.58 -18.08 13.74
C GLU A 131 -12.16 -16.68 13.46
N LEU A 132 -11.64 -15.97 12.45
CA LEU A 132 -12.11 -14.63 12.10
C LEU A 132 -13.59 -14.59 11.68
N VAL A 133 -14.09 -15.62 11.01
CA VAL A 133 -15.52 -15.70 10.62
C VAL A 133 -16.43 -16.19 11.74
N ARG A 134 -15.88 -16.54 12.92
CA ARG A 134 -16.63 -16.92 14.11
C ARG A 134 -16.81 -15.76 15.09
N CYS A 135 -16.08 -14.65 14.87
CA CYS A 135 -16.15 -13.46 15.74
C CYS A 135 -17.43 -12.64 15.54
#